data_2ce5ce8216d1db9b9fcafc279d2134e7
#
_entry.id   2ce5ce8216d1db9b9fcafc279d2134e7
#
_cell.length_a   1.000
_cell.length_b   1.000
_cell.length_c   1.000
_cell.angle_alpha   90.00
_cell.angle_beta   90.00
_cell.angle_gamma   90.00
#
_symmetry.space_group_name_H-M   'P 1'
#
loop_
_entity.id
_entity.type
_entity.pdbx_description
1 polymer ?
#
loop_
_entity_poly.entity_id
_entity_poly.type
_entity_poly.pdbx_seq_one_letter_code
_entity_poly.pdbx_strand_id
1 'polypeptide(L)'
;MKQKYSIIGLFFIALTACGAKTIENKHKQQRVVAEKIEDSSVSAEHHANKDALPAYIDSYSKADSALVCGILQDMTAQRHSLSHEELILTIARKFIGVPYVAHTLDKNDEERLVVNLHGLDCTTYVEAVTALTLCAERGKHKFSDYVHQLELIRYRGGKMSYVNRLHYFHWWLEDNVRMGFVKEINTPNPPFTAVQTLKINYMSLNAKAYDMLKNNPRRVAELKKLEDASNGTKVRYIPTALLNNNNELREVIHDGDIIAIVTNKRELDTTHLGFAVWHDDGLHLMNASSLKKNGNRVVEPTETFYQYMTSRPSNIGIRVARIK
;
A
#
# COMPACT_ATOMS: atom_id res chain seq x y z
N MET A 1 47.93 38.31 -23.21
CA MET A 1 49.30 38.48 -22.70
C MET A 1 49.43 37.78 -21.35
N LYS A 2 50.51 36.92 -21.28
CA LYS A 2 51.13 36.29 -20.09
C LYS A 2 50.30 35.22 -19.33
N GLN A 3 50.40 34.04 -19.72
CA GLN A 3 51.12 32.81 -19.27
C GLN A 3 51.95 32.94 -17.98
N LYS A 4 51.69 32.08 -16.98
CA LYS A 4 52.75 31.56 -16.10
C LYS A 4 52.41 30.15 -15.59
N TYR A 5 53.32 29.24 -15.93
CA TYR A 5 53.47 27.88 -15.43
C TYR A 5 54.13 27.90 -14.03
N SER A 6 53.90 26.87 -13.21
CA SER A 6 54.92 26.23 -12.35
C SER A 6 54.31 25.00 -11.64
N ILE A 7 54.76 23.85 -11.95
CA ILE A 7 55.84 22.95 -11.49
C ILE A 7 55.37 22.02 -10.37
N ILE A 8 55.41 20.81 -10.71
CA ILE A 8 55.46 19.46 -10.15
C ILE A 8 56.29 19.37 -8.85
N GLY A 9 55.75 18.61 -7.89
CA GLY A 9 56.50 18.03 -6.79
C GLY A 9 56.03 16.61 -6.49
N LEU A 10 56.72 15.61 -7.03
CA LEU A 10 56.59 14.20 -6.64
C LEU A 10 57.20 14.03 -5.23
N PHE A 11 56.40 13.44 -4.32
CA PHE A 11 56.96 12.83 -3.11
C PHE A 11 56.61 11.34 -3.08
N PHE A 12 57.64 10.53 -3.27
CA PHE A 12 57.62 9.10 -2.96
C PHE A 12 57.75 8.93 -1.45
N ILE A 13 56.79 8.32 -0.80
CA ILE A 13 56.95 7.80 0.55
C ILE A 13 56.74 6.29 0.50
N ALA A 14 57.84 5.60 0.81
CA ALA A 14 57.84 4.14 1.03
C ALA A 14 57.03 3.83 2.31
N LEU A 15 55.94 3.08 2.17
CA LEU A 15 55.20 2.54 3.27
C LEU A 15 55.67 1.12 3.56
N THR A 16 56.24 0.96 4.73
CA THR A 16 56.72 -0.29 5.30
C THR A 16 55.61 -1.31 5.54
N ALA A 17 55.89 -2.56 5.26
CA ALA A 17 55.00 -3.73 5.25
C ALA A 17 54.52 -4.21 6.64
N CYS A 18 54.34 -3.34 7.63
CA CYS A 18 53.92 -3.74 8.99
C CYS A 18 52.46 -3.45 9.32
N GLY A 19 51.71 -2.75 8.47
CA GLY A 19 50.29 -2.40 8.69
C GLY A 19 49.27 -3.43 8.21
N ALA A 20 49.64 -4.27 7.26
CA ALA A 20 48.68 -5.17 6.60
C ALA A 20 48.21 -6.32 7.49
N LYS A 21 49.07 -6.88 8.32
CA LYS A 21 48.72 -8.02 9.20
C LYS A 21 47.77 -7.66 10.36
N THR A 22 47.81 -6.39 10.81
CA THR A 22 46.93 -5.96 11.93
C THR A 22 45.52 -5.62 11.46
N ILE A 23 45.36 -5.19 10.23
CA ILE A 23 44.03 -4.91 9.62
C ILE A 23 43.30 -6.22 9.29
N GLU A 24 44.03 -7.21 8.77
CA GLU A 24 43.47 -8.52 8.41
C GLU A 24 42.98 -9.30 9.64
N ASN A 25 43.68 -9.21 10.77
CA ASN A 25 43.24 -9.81 12.03
C ASN A 25 42.01 -9.10 12.65
N LYS A 26 41.87 -7.79 12.50
CA LYS A 26 40.65 -7.07 12.92
C LYS A 26 39.41 -7.44 12.09
N HIS A 27 39.56 -7.57 10.79
CA HIS A 27 38.48 -8.01 9.92
C HIS A 27 38.06 -9.48 10.15
N LYS A 28 39.01 -10.33 10.48
CA LYS A 28 38.73 -11.75 10.81
C LYS A 28 38.01 -11.89 12.15
N GLN A 29 38.37 -11.09 13.16
CA GLN A 29 37.66 -11.06 14.44
C GLN A 29 36.26 -10.45 14.32
N GLN A 30 36.07 -9.41 13.52
CA GLN A 30 34.74 -8.85 13.28
C GLN A 30 33.83 -9.80 12.49
N ARG A 31 34.35 -10.61 11.56
CA ARG A 31 33.59 -11.63 10.85
C ARG A 31 33.13 -12.78 11.75
N VAL A 32 34.01 -13.25 12.64
CA VAL A 32 33.69 -14.32 13.60
C VAL A 32 32.65 -13.86 14.64
N VAL A 33 32.66 -12.57 15.04
CA VAL A 33 31.66 -11.99 15.93
C VAL A 33 30.33 -11.79 15.21
N ALA A 34 30.33 -11.40 13.93
CA ALA A 34 29.14 -11.27 13.11
C ALA A 34 28.46 -12.62 12.85
N GLU A 35 29.23 -13.66 12.50
CA GLU A 35 28.71 -15.03 12.31
C GLU A 35 28.16 -15.65 13.61
N LYS A 36 28.76 -15.34 14.78
CA LYS A 36 28.23 -15.79 16.08
C LYS A 36 26.98 -15.03 16.52
N ILE A 37 26.76 -13.80 16.07
CA ILE A 37 25.55 -13.02 16.36
C ILE A 37 24.40 -13.48 15.44
N GLU A 38 24.66 -13.85 14.19
CA GLU A 38 23.65 -14.42 13.30
C GLU A 38 23.19 -15.81 13.72
N ASP A 39 24.08 -16.67 14.23
CA ASP A 39 23.72 -18.04 14.66
C ASP A 39 23.01 -18.07 16.02
N SER A 40 23.16 -17.03 16.86
CA SER A 40 22.40 -16.90 18.11
C SER A 40 21.03 -16.24 17.98
N SER A 41 20.76 -15.52 16.88
CA SER A 41 19.45 -14.89 16.62
C SER A 41 18.46 -15.83 15.92
N VAL A 42 18.94 -16.84 15.21
CA VAL A 42 18.09 -17.79 14.45
C VAL A 42 17.48 -18.88 15.35
N SER A 43 18.03 -19.14 16.54
CA SER A 43 17.53 -20.21 17.44
C SER A 43 16.52 -19.75 18.49
N ALA A 44 16.27 -18.44 18.66
CA ALA A 44 15.32 -17.90 19.64
C ALA A 44 13.93 -17.55 19.08
N GLU A 45 13.72 -17.59 17.77
CA GLU A 45 12.47 -17.15 17.14
C GLU A 45 11.43 -18.26 16.86
N HIS A 46 11.66 -19.51 17.28
CA HIS A 46 10.81 -20.62 16.83
C HIS A 46 9.75 -21.14 17.81
N HIS A 47 9.48 -20.43 18.92
CA HIS A 47 8.35 -20.76 19.81
C HIS A 47 7.52 -19.55 20.26
N ALA A 48 7.44 -18.48 19.46
CA ALA A 48 6.42 -17.48 19.67
C ALA A 48 5.05 -18.12 19.42
N ASN A 49 4.19 -18.08 20.43
CA ASN A 49 2.82 -18.55 20.35
C ASN A 49 2.14 -17.90 19.11
N LYS A 50 1.88 -18.69 18.06
CA LYS A 50 1.29 -18.22 16.78
C LYS A 50 -0.07 -17.56 16.95
N ASP A 51 -0.67 -17.63 18.13
CA ASP A 51 -1.96 -17.07 18.47
C ASP A 51 -1.86 -15.77 19.28
N ALA A 52 -0.66 -15.34 19.69
CA ALA A 52 -0.45 -14.08 20.38
C ALA A 52 -0.48 -12.91 19.39
N LEU A 53 -1.25 -11.88 19.71
CA LEU A 53 -1.23 -10.62 18.96
C LEU A 53 0.13 -9.94 19.15
N PRO A 54 0.68 -9.29 18.10
CA PRO A 54 1.88 -8.48 18.24
C PRO A 54 1.71 -7.43 19.34
N ALA A 55 2.73 -7.23 20.19
CA ALA A 55 2.67 -6.35 21.35
C ALA A 55 2.41 -4.85 21.02
N TYR A 56 2.56 -4.47 19.74
CA TYR A 56 2.33 -3.11 19.25
C TYR A 56 0.89 -2.84 18.74
N ILE A 57 0.00 -3.85 18.77
CA ILE A 57 -1.42 -3.66 18.43
C ILE A 57 -2.15 -3.23 19.69
N ASP A 58 -2.23 -1.95 19.89
CA ASP A 58 -3.01 -1.36 20.97
C ASP A 58 -4.13 -0.41 20.49
N SER A 59 -4.41 -0.40 19.18
CA SER A 59 -5.42 0.46 18.56
C SER A 59 -6.50 -0.36 17.85
N TYR A 60 -7.24 -1.17 18.61
CA TYR A 60 -8.47 -1.81 18.15
C TYR A 60 -9.49 -1.91 19.29
N SER A 61 -10.76 -1.96 18.94
CA SER A 61 -11.84 -2.17 19.88
C SER A 61 -12.26 -3.64 19.95
N LYS A 62 -12.97 -4.02 21.03
CA LYS A 62 -13.61 -5.34 21.09
C LYS A 62 -14.63 -5.52 19.96
N ALA A 63 -15.27 -4.43 19.52
CA ALA A 63 -16.20 -4.45 18.39
C ALA A 63 -15.48 -4.76 17.07
N ASP A 64 -14.30 -4.17 16.83
CA ASP A 64 -13.49 -4.47 15.64
C ASP A 64 -13.09 -5.96 15.59
N SER A 65 -12.58 -6.50 16.70
CA SER A 65 -12.20 -7.91 16.76
C SER A 65 -13.38 -8.86 16.58
N ALA A 66 -14.54 -8.55 17.17
CA ALA A 66 -15.76 -9.33 17.01
C ALA A 66 -16.27 -9.29 15.55
N LEU A 67 -16.26 -8.11 14.91
CA LEU A 67 -16.66 -7.95 13.52
C LEU A 67 -15.75 -8.77 12.58
N VAL A 68 -14.43 -8.67 12.75
CA VAL A 68 -13.46 -9.45 11.97
C VAL A 68 -13.70 -10.95 12.13
N CYS A 69 -13.80 -11.45 13.37
CA CYS A 69 -14.04 -12.87 13.64
C CYS A 69 -15.34 -13.34 13.02
N GLY A 70 -16.44 -12.56 13.13
CA GLY A 70 -17.73 -12.89 12.55
C GLY A 70 -17.67 -12.98 11.01
N ILE A 71 -17.07 -11.97 10.35
CA ILE A 71 -16.90 -11.99 8.89
C ILE A 71 -16.03 -13.18 8.46
N LEU A 72 -14.91 -13.42 9.11
CA LEU A 72 -14.01 -14.53 8.74
C LEU A 72 -14.65 -15.90 8.96
N GLN A 73 -15.42 -16.07 10.03
CA GLN A 73 -16.15 -17.32 10.29
C GLN A 73 -17.17 -17.58 9.20
N ASP A 74 -18.00 -16.58 8.85
CA ASP A 74 -19.02 -16.68 7.80
C ASP A 74 -18.37 -16.97 6.43
N MET A 75 -17.36 -16.21 6.05
CA MET A 75 -16.74 -16.29 4.72
C MET A 75 -15.88 -17.55 4.56
N THR A 76 -15.17 -17.97 5.58
CA THR A 76 -14.41 -19.24 5.55
C THR A 76 -15.34 -20.44 5.38
N ALA A 77 -16.53 -20.42 6.00
CA ALA A 77 -17.54 -21.47 5.81
C ALA A 77 -18.10 -21.50 4.38
N GLN A 78 -18.21 -20.34 3.74
CA GLN A 78 -18.82 -20.19 2.41
C GLN A 78 -17.79 -20.15 1.25
N ARG A 79 -16.49 -20.18 1.52
CA ARG A 79 -15.43 -19.97 0.52
C ARG A 79 -15.46 -20.92 -0.68
N HIS A 80 -16.06 -22.09 -0.54
CA HIS A 80 -16.19 -23.09 -1.62
C HIS A 80 -17.51 -22.98 -2.41
N SER A 81 -18.45 -22.17 -1.94
CA SER A 81 -19.74 -21.93 -2.60
C SER A 81 -19.83 -20.58 -3.32
N LEU A 82 -18.90 -19.66 -3.03
CA LEU A 82 -18.79 -18.35 -3.66
C LEU A 82 -17.64 -18.38 -4.68
N SER A 83 -17.80 -17.69 -5.81
CA SER A 83 -16.66 -17.34 -6.65
C SER A 83 -15.72 -16.36 -5.92
N HIS A 84 -14.53 -16.18 -6.46
CA HIS A 84 -13.56 -15.22 -5.91
C HIS A 84 -14.14 -13.80 -5.86
N GLU A 85 -14.77 -13.37 -6.93
CA GLU A 85 -15.41 -12.07 -7.09
C GLU A 85 -16.58 -11.89 -6.11
N GLU A 86 -17.42 -12.90 -5.99
CA GLU A 86 -18.56 -12.92 -5.05
C GLU A 86 -18.07 -12.83 -3.59
N LEU A 87 -16.99 -13.53 -3.24
CA LEU A 87 -16.40 -13.47 -1.92
C LEU A 87 -15.94 -12.04 -1.59
N ILE A 88 -15.19 -11.41 -2.52
CA ILE A 88 -14.70 -10.03 -2.34
C ILE A 88 -15.88 -9.08 -2.14
N LEU A 89 -16.88 -9.11 -3.04
CA LEU A 89 -18.02 -8.20 -2.98
C LEU A 89 -18.90 -8.45 -1.74
N THR A 90 -19.05 -9.71 -1.31
CA THR A 90 -19.78 -10.05 -0.09
C THR A 90 -19.10 -9.45 1.14
N ILE A 91 -17.75 -9.55 1.25
CA ILE A 91 -16.97 -8.92 2.31
C ILE A 91 -17.08 -7.41 2.23
N ALA A 92 -16.89 -6.83 1.05
CA ALA A 92 -16.92 -5.38 0.83
C ALA A 92 -18.28 -4.78 1.25
N ARG A 93 -19.39 -5.45 0.93
CA ARG A 93 -20.74 -5.02 1.28
C ARG A 93 -21.06 -5.08 2.78
N LYS A 94 -20.30 -5.86 3.58
CA LYS A 94 -20.43 -5.85 5.06
C LYS A 94 -20.11 -4.50 5.68
N PHE A 95 -19.41 -3.62 4.95
CA PHE A 95 -19.03 -2.28 5.40
C PHE A 95 -19.95 -1.17 4.89
N ILE A 96 -20.97 -1.45 4.07
CA ILE A 96 -21.92 -0.42 3.60
C ILE A 96 -22.56 0.28 4.79
N GLY A 97 -22.51 1.63 4.76
CA GLY A 97 -23.00 2.47 5.85
C GLY A 97 -21.96 2.85 6.89
N VAL A 98 -20.78 2.22 6.94
CA VAL A 98 -19.69 2.64 7.83
C VAL A 98 -19.26 4.07 7.49
N PRO A 99 -19.18 4.99 8.48
CA PRO A 99 -18.81 6.39 8.24
C PRO A 99 -17.45 6.54 7.56
N TYR A 100 -17.35 7.52 6.65
CA TYR A 100 -16.05 7.97 6.13
C TYR A 100 -15.32 8.78 7.21
N VAL A 101 -14.14 8.33 7.61
CA VAL A 101 -13.30 9.03 8.59
C VAL A 101 -11.86 9.04 8.08
N ALA A 102 -11.36 10.23 7.71
CA ALA A 102 -9.97 10.39 7.31
C ALA A 102 -9.03 10.41 8.52
N HIS A 103 -7.74 10.14 8.26
CA HIS A 103 -6.65 10.28 9.25
C HIS A 103 -6.78 9.38 10.48
N THR A 104 -7.45 8.24 10.39
CA THR A 104 -7.59 7.31 11.53
C THR A 104 -6.26 6.68 11.93
N LEU A 105 -5.30 6.60 11.01
CA LEU A 105 -3.97 6.03 11.22
C LEU A 105 -2.96 7.00 11.84
N ASP A 106 -3.26 8.31 11.88
CA ASP A 106 -2.30 9.36 12.22
C ASP A 106 -2.49 9.93 13.64
N LYS A 107 -3.24 9.24 14.49
CA LYS A 107 -3.60 9.73 15.84
C LYS A 107 -2.54 9.44 16.90
N ASN A 108 -1.56 8.63 16.61
CA ASN A 108 -0.49 8.25 17.54
C ASN A 108 0.80 9.03 17.24
N ASP A 109 1.61 9.31 18.23
CA ASP A 109 2.90 9.99 18.06
C ASP A 109 3.93 9.09 17.35
N GLU A 110 3.85 7.78 17.59
CA GLU A 110 4.62 6.75 16.90
C GLU A 110 3.73 5.84 16.08
N GLU A 111 4.30 5.26 15.02
CA GLU A 111 3.56 4.37 14.12
C GLU A 111 3.07 3.12 14.86
N ARG A 112 1.81 2.80 14.66
CA ARG A 112 1.15 1.61 15.22
C ARG A 112 0.23 0.99 14.18
N LEU A 113 0.03 -0.31 14.27
CA LEU A 113 -0.98 -0.97 13.43
C LEU A 113 -2.37 -0.68 14.00
N VAL A 114 -3.07 0.25 13.37
CA VAL A 114 -4.44 0.59 13.75
C VAL A 114 -5.42 -0.33 13.03
N VAL A 115 -6.32 -0.96 13.78
CA VAL A 115 -7.51 -1.65 13.26
C VAL A 115 -8.73 -0.83 13.69
N ASN A 116 -9.36 -0.17 12.74
CA ASN A 116 -10.59 0.59 12.93
C ASN A 116 -11.55 0.28 11.78
N LEU A 117 -12.59 -0.50 12.04
CA LEU A 117 -13.58 -0.90 11.02
C LEU A 117 -14.90 -0.14 11.16
N HIS A 118 -14.98 0.79 12.11
CA HIS A 118 -16.14 1.63 12.37
C HIS A 118 -16.00 3.06 11.81
N GLY A 119 -14.84 3.36 11.19
CA GLY A 119 -14.57 4.63 10.51
C GLY A 119 -13.47 4.43 9.51
N LEU A 120 -13.80 4.45 8.21
CA LEU A 120 -12.91 4.07 7.11
C LEU A 120 -12.73 5.23 6.14
N ASP A 121 -11.52 5.38 5.60
CA ASP A 121 -11.28 6.10 4.36
C ASP A 121 -11.14 5.11 3.18
N CYS A 122 -10.91 5.61 1.97
CA CYS A 122 -10.85 4.77 0.79
C CYS A 122 -9.70 3.75 0.85
N THR A 123 -8.57 4.10 1.45
CA THR A 123 -7.39 3.21 1.57
C THR A 123 -7.64 2.15 2.62
N THR A 124 -8.04 2.54 3.84
CA THR A 124 -8.29 1.60 4.94
C THR A 124 -9.45 0.67 4.65
N TYR A 125 -10.46 1.11 3.86
CA TYR A 125 -11.52 0.25 3.35
C TYR A 125 -10.98 -0.85 2.41
N VAL A 126 -10.17 -0.46 1.42
CA VAL A 126 -9.58 -1.43 0.46
C VAL A 126 -8.64 -2.39 1.19
N GLU A 127 -7.81 -1.90 2.11
CA GLU A 127 -6.92 -2.75 2.91
C GLU A 127 -7.69 -3.75 3.77
N ALA A 128 -8.76 -3.31 4.45
CA ALA A 128 -9.57 -4.17 5.30
C ALA A 128 -10.24 -5.30 4.51
N VAL A 129 -10.87 -4.97 3.37
CA VAL A 129 -11.51 -5.98 2.51
C VAL A 129 -10.48 -6.93 1.93
N THR A 130 -9.34 -6.42 1.43
CA THR A 130 -8.26 -7.26 0.89
C THR A 130 -7.72 -8.23 1.94
N ALA A 131 -7.46 -7.75 3.17
CA ALA A 131 -6.96 -8.60 4.26
C ALA A 131 -7.98 -9.69 4.64
N LEU A 132 -9.26 -9.34 4.75
CA LEU A 132 -10.33 -10.30 5.05
C LEU A 132 -10.49 -11.35 3.95
N THR A 133 -10.45 -10.94 2.67
CA THR A 133 -10.53 -11.86 1.53
C THR A 133 -9.41 -12.87 1.55
N LEU A 134 -8.15 -12.39 1.67
CA LEU A 134 -6.97 -13.27 1.71
C LEU A 134 -6.97 -14.21 2.92
N CYS A 135 -7.51 -13.78 4.05
CA CYS A 135 -7.70 -14.66 5.21
C CYS A 135 -8.76 -15.73 4.95
N ALA A 136 -9.94 -15.34 4.45
CA ALA A 136 -11.04 -16.26 4.22
C ALA A 136 -10.69 -17.35 3.20
N GLU A 137 -10.05 -16.99 2.08
CA GLU A 137 -9.60 -17.94 1.06
C GLU A 137 -8.59 -18.97 1.59
N ARG A 138 -7.73 -18.54 2.51
CA ARG A 138 -6.74 -19.40 3.15
C ARG A 138 -7.30 -20.18 4.34
N GLY A 139 -8.61 -20.11 4.58
CA GLY A 139 -9.26 -20.78 5.72
C GLY A 139 -8.84 -20.22 7.08
N LYS A 140 -8.35 -18.98 7.12
CA LYS A 140 -7.97 -18.27 8.34
C LYS A 140 -9.20 -17.60 8.93
N HIS A 141 -9.40 -17.74 10.25
CA HIS A 141 -10.62 -17.24 10.92
C HIS A 141 -10.37 -16.53 12.24
N LYS A 142 -9.11 -16.39 12.67
CA LYS A 142 -8.76 -15.69 13.91
C LYS A 142 -8.53 -14.21 13.66
N PHE A 143 -8.78 -13.36 14.66
CA PHE A 143 -8.44 -11.95 14.62
C PHE A 143 -6.93 -11.72 14.40
N SER A 144 -6.07 -12.53 15.01
CA SER A 144 -4.62 -12.49 14.80
C SER A 144 -4.20 -12.74 13.36
N ASP A 145 -4.90 -13.62 12.64
CA ASP A 145 -4.64 -13.86 11.21
C ASP A 145 -4.90 -12.59 10.38
N TYR A 146 -6.03 -11.93 10.64
CA TYR A 146 -6.39 -10.67 9.99
C TYR A 146 -5.39 -9.55 10.27
N VAL A 147 -5.02 -9.40 11.54
CA VAL A 147 -4.06 -8.40 11.98
C VAL A 147 -2.72 -8.58 11.28
N HIS A 148 -2.20 -9.81 11.24
CA HIS A 148 -0.97 -10.12 10.53
C HIS A 148 -1.09 -9.86 9.02
N GLN A 149 -2.21 -10.26 8.39
CA GLN A 149 -2.42 -10.02 6.97
C GLN A 149 -2.53 -8.50 6.66
N LEU A 150 -3.18 -7.73 7.53
CA LEU A 150 -3.29 -6.27 7.40
C LEU A 150 -1.91 -5.58 7.51
N GLU A 151 -1.06 -6.03 8.43
CA GLU A 151 0.32 -5.55 8.57
C GLU A 151 1.11 -5.76 7.27
N LEU A 152 1.03 -6.96 6.70
CA LEU A 152 1.70 -7.30 5.45
C LEU A 152 1.22 -6.46 4.25
N ILE A 153 -0.07 -6.07 4.22
CA ILE A 153 -0.67 -5.27 3.16
C ILE A 153 -0.32 -3.79 3.29
N ARG A 154 -0.29 -3.27 4.52
CA ARG A 154 -0.16 -1.83 4.81
C ARG A 154 1.27 -1.34 4.81
N TYR A 155 2.22 -2.20 5.18
CA TYR A 155 3.62 -1.82 5.35
C TYR A 155 4.54 -2.56 4.39
N ARG A 156 5.51 -1.83 3.85
CA ARG A 156 6.53 -2.35 2.93
C ARG A 156 7.23 -3.60 3.51
N GLY A 157 6.98 -4.75 2.86
CA GLY A 157 7.49 -6.04 3.32
C GLY A 157 7.07 -6.42 4.74
N GLY A 158 5.92 -5.93 5.22
CA GLY A 158 5.41 -6.18 6.57
C GLY A 158 6.26 -5.53 7.69
N LYS A 159 7.09 -4.53 7.39
CA LYS A 159 7.95 -3.87 8.38
C LYS A 159 7.30 -2.58 8.86
N MET A 160 6.60 -2.64 9.98
CA MET A 160 5.86 -1.51 10.53
C MET A 160 6.77 -0.33 10.87
N SER A 161 6.57 0.77 10.19
CA SER A 161 7.07 2.12 10.51
C SER A 161 6.35 3.14 9.65
N TYR A 162 6.31 4.41 10.07
CA TYR A 162 5.68 5.46 9.28
C TYR A 162 6.24 5.55 7.85
N VAL A 163 7.54 5.47 7.68
CA VAL A 163 8.20 5.53 6.36
C VAL A 163 7.90 4.30 5.50
N ASN A 164 7.70 3.15 6.12
CA ASN A 164 7.33 1.92 5.42
C ASN A 164 5.82 1.78 5.17
N ARG A 165 4.97 2.61 5.80
CA ARG A 165 3.55 2.63 5.45
C ARG A 165 3.40 3.01 3.99
N LEU A 166 2.58 2.28 3.24
CA LEU A 166 2.44 2.41 1.79
C LEU A 166 1.50 3.58 1.44
N HIS A 167 1.97 4.81 1.68
CA HIS A 167 1.19 6.05 1.61
C HIS A 167 0.66 6.41 0.22
N TYR A 168 1.33 5.97 -0.85
CA TYR A 168 0.90 6.18 -2.23
C TYR A 168 0.39 4.87 -2.81
N PHE A 169 -0.64 4.92 -3.66
CA PHE A 169 -1.18 3.70 -4.27
C PHE A 169 -0.12 2.96 -5.10
N HIS A 170 0.78 3.68 -5.76
CA HIS A 170 1.89 3.04 -6.47
C HIS A 170 2.75 2.16 -5.55
N TRP A 171 3.11 2.65 -4.36
CA TRP A 171 3.87 1.85 -3.40
C TRP A 171 3.07 0.67 -2.86
N TRP A 172 1.78 0.92 -2.58
CA TRP A 172 0.88 -0.12 -2.13
C TRP A 172 0.75 -1.24 -3.17
N LEU A 173 0.56 -0.88 -4.43
CA LEU A 173 0.43 -1.84 -5.52
C LEU A 173 1.73 -2.61 -5.77
N GLU A 174 2.86 -1.91 -5.89
CA GLU A 174 4.18 -2.51 -6.12
C GLU A 174 4.53 -3.54 -5.04
N ASP A 175 4.38 -3.18 -3.77
CA ASP A 175 4.71 -4.08 -2.66
C ASP A 175 3.75 -5.27 -2.58
N ASN A 176 2.45 -5.04 -2.72
CA ASN A 176 1.45 -6.11 -2.66
C ASN A 176 1.51 -7.05 -3.88
N VAL A 177 1.94 -6.57 -5.05
CA VAL A 177 2.26 -7.43 -6.21
C VAL A 177 3.49 -8.30 -5.89
N ARG A 178 4.55 -7.70 -5.35
CA ARG A 178 5.77 -8.42 -4.94
C ARG A 178 5.49 -9.47 -3.86
N MET A 179 4.59 -9.18 -2.93
CA MET A 179 4.15 -10.12 -1.87
C MET A 179 3.18 -11.19 -2.38
N GLY A 180 2.69 -11.07 -3.63
CA GLY A 180 1.78 -12.05 -4.24
C GLY A 180 0.32 -11.93 -3.76
N PHE A 181 -0.07 -10.82 -3.15
CA PHE A 181 -1.43 -10.58 -2.65
C PHE A 181 -2.37 -10.04 -3.72
N VAL A 182 -1.82 -9.27 -4.66
CA VAL A 182 -2.58 -8.73 -5.78
C VAL A 182 -1.80 -8.89 -7.09
N LYS A 183 -2.50 -8.70 -8.22
CA LYS A 183 -1.92 -8.59 -9.55
C LYS A 183 -2.34 -7.25 -10.16
N GLU A 184 -1.41 -6.46 -10.68
CA GLU A 184 -1.76 -5.30 -11.49
C GLU A 184 -2.29 -5.77 -12.85
N ILE A 185 -3.42 -5.20 -13.27
CA ILE A 185 -4.01 -5.42 -14.60
C ILE A 185 -3.62 -4.20 -15.46
N ASN A 186 -2.65 -4.38 -16.36
CA ASN A 186 -2.06 -3.27 -17.12
C ASN A 186 -1.48 -3.73 -18.46
N THR A 187 -2.19 -4.56 -19.20
CA THR A 187 -1.75 -5.05 -20.52
C THR A 187 -1.35 -3.88 -21.44
N PRO A 188 -0.38 -4.06 -22.38
CA PRO A 188 -0.01 -3.00 -23.32
C PRO A 188 -1.08 -2.72 -24.39
N ASN A 189 -2.19 -3.46 -24.38
CA ASN A 189 -3.29 -3.37 -25.34
C ASN A 189 -4.44 -2.51 -24.79
N PRO A 190 -5.38 -2.06 -25.63
CA PRO A 190 -6.60 -1.47 -25.16
C PRO A 190 -7.26 -2.34 -24.07
N PRO A 191 -7.93 -1.72 -23.08
CA PRO A 191 -8.16 -0.28 -22.91
C PRO A 191 -7.02 0.50 -22.23
N PHE A 192 -5.87 -0.11 -21.88
CA PHE A 192 -4.74 0.52 -21.15
C PHE A 192 -3.87 1.38 -22.08
N THR A 193 -4.44 2.36 -22.74
CA THR A 193 -3.80 3.14 -23.82
C THR A 193 -2.99 4.34 -23.35
N ALA A 194 -3.20 4.80 -22.11
CA ALA A 194 -2.51 5.97 -21.57
C ALA A 194 -1.36 5.60 -20.64
N VAL A 195 -0.41 6.51 -20.49
CA VAL A 195 0.78 6.35 -19.62
C VAL A 195 0.92 7.60 -18.75
N GLN A 196 1.01 7.40 -17.45
CA GLN A 196 1.43 8.43 -16.50
C GLN A 196 2.91 8.24 -16.18
N THR A 197 3.69 9.32 -16.26
CA THR A 197 5.03 9.36 -15.65
C THR A 197 4.87 9.88 -14.23
N LEU A 198 5.22 9.05 -13.25
CA LEU A 198 5.06 9.39 -11.84
C LEU A 198 5.91 10.59 -11.45
N LYS A 199 5.29 11.46 -10.68
CA LYS A 199 5.92 12.56 -9.96
C LYS A 199 5.19 12.70 -8.63
N ILE A 200 5.66 11.94 -7.63
CA ILE A 200 5.04 11.85 -6.30
C ILE A 200 5.97 12.48 -5.27
N ASN A 201 5.58 13.65 -4.77
CA ASN A 201 6.33 14.40 -3.76
C ASN A 201 5.39 15.10 -2.78
N TYR A 202 4.10 14.73 -2.78
CA TYR A 202 3.08 15.47 -2.04
C TYR A 202 3.36 15.51 -0.55
N MET A 203 3.75 14.39 0.06
CA MET A 203 3.94 14.32 1.52
C MET A 203 5.18 15.06 1.97
N SER A 204 6.33 14.90 1.28
CA SER A 204 7.56 15.61 1.66
C SER A 204 7.43 17.11 1.47
N LEU A 205 6.74 17.57 0.41
CA LEU A 205 6.47 18.99 0.16
C LEU A 205 5.47 19.59 1.14
N ASN A 206 4.53 18.80 1.65
CA ASN A 206 3.49 19.21 2.58
C ASN A 206 3.68 18.64 3.98
N ALA A 207 4.91 18.38 4.41
CA ALA A 207 5.22 17.70 5.68
C ALA A 207 4.55 18.34 6.91
N LYS A 208 4.30 19.65 6.89
CA LYS A 208 3.59 20.38 7.96
C LYS A 208 2.13 19.97 8.13
N ALA A 209 1.52 19.37 7.11
CA ALA A 209 0.14 18.88 7.16
C ALA A 209 0.00 17.50 7.82
N TYR A 210 1.11 16.83 8.11
CA TYR A 210 1.13 15.48 8.68
C TYR A 210 1.75 15.50 10.07
N ASP A 211 0.98 15.10 11.08
CA ASP A 211 1.42 15.14 12.47
C ASP A 211 2.73 14.39 12.71
N MET A 212 2.90 13.23 12.08
CA MET A 212 4.11 12.42 12.19
C MET A 212 5.32 12.94 11.38
N LEU A 213 5.14 13.95 10.51
CA LEU A 213 6.21 14.55 9.71
C LEU A 213 6.59 15.96 10.16
N LYS A 214 5.64 16.77 10.63
CA LYS A 214 5.80 18.22 10.85
C LYS A 214 6.99 18.60 11.72
N ASN A 215 7.39 17.76 12.67
CA ASN A 215 8.49 18.00 13.59
C ASN A 215 9.59 16.93 13.48
N ASN A 216 9.62 16.15 12.40
CA ASN A 216 10.59 15.08 12.22
C ASN A 216 11.29 15.17 10.85
N PRO A 217 12.32 16.04 10.73
CA PRO A 217 13.03 16.25 9.47
C PRO A 217 13.76 14.99 8.96
N ARG A 218 14.16 14.08 9.85
CA ARG A 218 14.76 12.80 9.47
C ARG A 218 13.73 11.92 8.75
N ARG A 219 12.54 11.79 9.32
CA ARG A 219 11.43 11.01 8.72
C ARG A 219 11.02 11.61 7.37
N VAL A 220 10.95 12.93 7.24
CA VAL A 220 10.72 13.63 5.97
C VAL A 220 11.79 13.28 4.93
N ALA A 221 13.07 13.31 5.31
CA ALA A 221 14.18 13.01 4.40
C ALA A 221 14.17 11.54 3.95
N GLU A 222 13.82 10.60 4.83
CA GLU A 222 13.68 9.18 4.51
C GLU A 222 12.50 8.94 3.55
N LEU A 223 11.33 9.56 3.81
CA LEU A 223 10.17 9.50 2.93
C LEU A 223 10.48 10.09 1.55
N LYS A 224 11.13 11.26 1.51
CA LYS A 224 11.52 11.91 0.26
C LYS A 224 12.40 11.03 -0.62
N LYS A 225 13.30 10.23 -0.04
CA LYS A 225 14.12 9.27 -0.82
C LYS A 225 13.25 8.23 -1.53
N LEU A 226 12.18 7.76 -0.89
CA LEU A 226 11.24 6.81 -1.50
C LEU A 226 10.41 7.48 -2.62
N GLU A 227 9.96 8.72 -2.39
CA GLU A 227 9.27 9.51 -3.41
C GLU A 227 10.19 9.73 -4.62
N ASP A 228 11.42 10.19 -4.40
CA ASP A 228 12.40 10.44 -5.48
C ASP A 228 12.73 9.15 -6.25
N ALA A 229 12.84 8.02 -5.58
CA ALA A 229 13.10 6.71 -6.21
C ALA A 229 11.95 6.24 -7.12
N SER A 230 10.73 6.69 -6.85
CA SER A 230 9.54 6.35 -7.66
C SER A 230 9.35 7.30 -8.85
N ASN A 231 9.93 8.50 -8.79
CA ASN A 231 9.74 9.52 -9.80
C ASN A 231 10.38 9.12 -11.15
N GLY A 232 9.66 9.39 -12.24
CA GLY A 232 10.06 8.97 -13.58
C GLY A 232 9.55 7.57 -13.98
N THR A 233 9.04 6.77 -13.04
CA THR A 233 8.40 5.48 -13.36
C THR A 233 7.19 5.72 -14.26
N LYS A 234 7.08 4.91 -15.32
CA LYS A 234 5.95 4.96 -16.26
C LYS A 234 4.94 3.87 -15.91
N VAL A 235 3.70 4.27 -15.66
CA VAL A 235 2.59 3.36 -15.35
C VAL A 235 1.48 3.51 -16.38
N ARG A 236 0.92 2.39 -16.83
CA ARG A 236 -0.21 2.38 -17.77
C ARG A 236 -1.52 2.51 -17.02
N TYR A 237 -2.49 3.13 -17.68
CA TYR A 237 -3.83 3.27 -17.14
C TYR A 237 -4.89 3.34 -18.24
N ILE A 238 -6.15 3.08 -17.88
CA ILE A 238 -7.31 3.27 -18.76
C ILE A 238 -7.75 4.72 -18.67
N PRO A 239 -7.70 5.50 -19.76
CA PRO A 239 -8.12 6.90 -19.72
C PRO A 239 -9.65 7.02 -19.51
N THR A 240 -10.08 8.10 -18.85
CA THR A 240 -11.49 8.37 -18.53
C THR A 240 -12.39 8.29 -19.78
N ALA A 241 -11.90 8.70 -20.95
CA ALA A 241 -12.64 8.65 -22.19
C ALA A 241 -13.07 7.25 -22.64
N LEU A 242 -12.38 6.19 -22.17
CA LEU A 242 -12.70 4.81 -22.51
C LEU A 242 -13.60 4.11 -21.46
N LEU A 243 -13.93 4.78 -20.35
CA LEU A 243 -14.73 4.18 -19.27
C LEU A 243 -16.22 4.03 -19.58
N ASN A 244 -16.66 4.43 -20.76
CA ASN A 244 -18.03 4.18 -21.28
C ASN A 244 -18.14 2.98 -22.22
N ASN A 245 -17.02 2.33 -22.56
CA ASN A 245 -17.02 1.13 -23.39
C ASN A 245 -17.15 -0.14 -22.50
N ASN A 246 -18.37 -0.41 -22.04
CA ASN A 246 -18.65 -1.50 -21.13
C ASN A 246 -18.22 -2.89 -21.67
N ASN A 247 -18.32 -3.13 -22.98
CA ASN A 247 -17.94 -4.41 -23.57
C ASN A 247 -16.43 -4.66 -23.43
N GLU A 248 -15.61 -3.70 -23.83
CA GLU A 248 -14.14 -3.80 -23.72
C GLU A 248 -13.68 -3.84 -22.25
N LEU A 249 -14.34 -3.05 -21.39
CA LEU A 249 -13.98 -3.02 -19.96
C LEU A 249 -14.30 -4.33 -19.25
N ARG A 250 -15.41 -5.01 -19.57
CA ARG A 250 -15.78 -6.30 -18.96
C ARG A 250 -14.78 -7.42 -19.27
N GLU A 251 -14.02 -7.32 -20.35
CA GLU A 251 -12.96 -8.29 -20.67
C GLU A 251 -11.76 -8.19 -19.72
N VAL A 252 -11.54 -7.03 -19.09
CA VAL A 252 -10.34 -6.75 -18.29
C VAL A 252 -10.64 -6.42 -16.83
N ILE A 253 -11.79 -5.83 -16.53
CA ILE A 253 -12.22 -5.46 -15.17
C ILE A 253 -13.31 -6.43 -14.72
N HIS A 254 -13.04 -7.12 -13.61
CA HIS A 254 -13.98 -8.03 -12.97
C HIS A 254 -14.60 -7.39 -11.73
N ASP A 255 -15.70 -7.94 -11.27
CA ASP A 255 -16.26 -7.63 -9.97
C ASP A 255 -15.23 -7.84 -8.87
N GLY A 256 -15.15 -6.93 -7.92
CA GLY A 256 -14.18 -7.01 -6.84
C GLY A 256 -12.74 -6.54 -7.18
N ASP A 257 -12.45 -6.16 -8.44
CA ASP A 257 -11.17 -5.54 -8.77
C ASP A 257 -11.02 -4.20 -8.03
N ILE A 258 -9.82 -3.94 -7.54
CA ILE A 258 -9.47 -2.66 -6.91
C ILE A 258 -9.25 -1.63 -8.01
N ILE A 259 -10.00 -0.54 -7.96
CA ILE A 259 -9.88 0.60 -8.86
C ILE A 259 -9.18 1.73 -8.14
N ALA A 260 -8.12 2.27 -8.75
CA ALA A 260 -7.44 3.47 -8.29
C ALA A 260 -7.58 4.59 -9.32
N ILE A 261 -8.11 5.73 -8.89
CA ILE A 261 -8.38 6.89 -9.76
C ILE A 261 -7.09 7.68 -9.97
N VAL A 262 -6.58 7.63 -11.20
CA VAL A 262 -5.42 8.39 -11.66
C VAL A 262 -5.77 9.86 -11.80
N THR A 263 -4.85 10.74 -11.40
CA THR A 263 -5.09 12.18 -11.35
C THR A 263 -4.00 12.97 -12.06
N ASN A 264 -4.38 14.17 -12.55
CA ASN A 264 -3.45 15.20 -13.02
C ASN A 264 -3.11 16.24 -11.93
N LYS A 265 -3.56 16.04 -10.70
CA LYS A 265 -3.12 16.87 -9.57
C LYS A 265 -1.63 16.69 -9.36
N ARG A 266 -0.97 17.80 -9.09
CA ARG A 266 0.48 17.81 -8.87
C ARG A 266 0.87 16.93 -7.71
N GLU A 267 2.00 16.23 -7.84
CA GLU A 267 2.70 15.50 -6.80
C GLU A 267 1.94 14.26 -6.26
N LEU A 268 0.87 13.83 -6.95
CA LEU A 268 0.06 12.66 -6.63
C LEU A 268 0.00 11.68 -7.80
N ASP A 269 -0.07 10.38 -7.50
CA ASP A 269 -0.35 9.31 -8.46
C ASP A 269 -1.85 9.09 -8.65
N THR A 270 -2.57 8.97 -7.54
CA THR A 270 -4.01 8.69 -7.47
C THR A 270 -4.69 9.55 -6.41
N THR A 271 -6.01 9.63 -6.44
CA THR A 271 -6.79 10.41 -5.47
C THR A 271 -7.82 9.61 -4.71
N HIS A 272 -8.22 8.45 -5.20
CA HIS A 272 -9.28 7.66 -4.58
C HIS A 272 -9.20 6.19 -4.96
N LEU A 273 -9.75 5.32 -4.11
CA LEU A 273 -9.78 3.88 -4.26
C LEU A 273 -11.18 3.33 -4.02
N GLY A 274 -11.47 2.18 -4.59
CA GLY A 274 -12.69 1.40 -4.35
C GLY A 274 -12.66 0.07 -5.08
N PHE A 275 -13.78 -0.64 -5.06
CA PHE A 275 -13.97 -1.91 -5.75
C PHE A 275 -14.89 -1.75 -6.95
N ALA A 276 -14.54 -2.40 -8.04
CA ALA A 276 -15.37 -2.51 -9.21
C ALA A 276 -16.63 -3.33 -8.91
N VAL A 277 -17.78 -2.83 -9.32
CA VAL A 277 -19.05 -3.56 -9.28
C VAL A 277 -19.76 -3.34 -10.60
N TRP A 278 -20.09 -4.43 -11.29
CA TRP A 278 -20.83 -4.39 -12.52
C TRP A 278 -22.33 -4.47 -12.27
N HIS A 279 -23.06 -3.47 -12.81
CA HIS A 279 -24.51 -3.45 -12.92
C HIS A 279 -24.94 -3.55 -14.38
N ASP A 280 -26.25 -3.60 -14.64
CA ASP A 280 -26.78 -3.67 -16.01
C ASP A 280 -26.47 -2.40 -16.81
N ASP A 281 -26.45 -1.24 -16.15
CA ASP A 281 -26.15 0.08 -16.75
C ASP A 281 -24.66 0.38 -16.88
N GLY A 282 -23.78 -0.44 -16.32
CA GLY A 282 -22.32 -0.28 -16.45
C GLY A 282 -21.52 -0.57 -15.20
N LEU A 283 -20.28 -0.10 -15.23
CA LEU A 283 -19.36 -0.19 -14.09
C LEU A 283 -19.71 0.84 -13.01
N HIS A 284 -19.73 0.40 -11.76
CA HIS A 284 -19.86 1.24 -10.56
C HIS A 284 -18.63 1.12 -9.67
N LEU A 285 -18.44 2.08 -8.75
CA LEU A 285 -17.35 2.07 -7.78
C LEU A 285 -17.89 1.99 -6.37
N MET A 286 -17.84 0.83 -5.73
CA MET A 286 -18.12 0.69 -4.31
C MET A 286 -16.93 1.21 -3.50
N ASN A 287 -17.16 2.22 -2.65
CA ASN A 287 -16.05 2.94 -2.00
C ASN A 287 -16.44 3.57 -0.65
N ALA A 288 -15.44 3.86 0.17
CA ALA A 288 -15.64 4.76 1.32
C ALA A 288 -15.63 6.20 0.79
N SER A 289 -16.81 6.79 0.68
CA SER A 289 -17.03 8.07 0.03
C SER A 289 -17.05 9.24 1.02
N SER A 290 -16.20 10.24 0.79
CA SER A 290 -16.23 11.53 1.52
C SER A 290 -17.27 12.51 1.00
N LEU A 291 -18.08 12.13 0.01
CA LEU A 291 -19.06 12.99 -0.62
C LEU A 291 -20.36 13.06 0.18
N LYS A 292 -20.84 14.28 0.45
CA LYS A 292 -22.12 14.52 1.14
C LYS A 292 -23.30 13.84 0.45
N LYS A 293 -23.33 13.85 -0.90
CA LYS A 293 -24.39 13.18 -1.69
C LYS A 293 -24.45 11.66 -1.43
N ASN A 294 -23.33 11.06 -1.04
CA ASN A 294 -23.21 9.64 -0.70
C ASN A 294 -23.31 9.40 0.83
N GLY A 295 -23.61 10.40 1.61
CA GLY A 295 -23.77 10.32 3.06
C GLY A 295 -22.48 10.22 3.85
N ASN A 296 -21.30 10.55 3.28
CA ASN A 296 -19.99 10.44 3.95
C ASN A 296 -19.78 9.04 4.58
N ARG A 297 -19.92 7.99 3.80
CA ARG A 297 -19.84 6.60 4.27
C ARG A 297 -19.43 5.63 3.18
N VAL A 298 -19.17 4.39 3.54
CA VAL A 298 -19.02 3.30 2.56
C VAL A 298 -20.35 3.12 1.83
N VAL A 299 -20.29 3.14 0.52
CA VAL A 299 -21.47 3.10 -0.35
C VAL A 299 -21.17 2.40 -1.67
N GLU A 300 -22.19 1.76 -2.23
CA GLU A 300 -22.27 1.32 -3.62
C GLU A 300 -23.20 2.33 -4.33
N PRO A 301 -22.64 3.34 -5.06
CA PRO A 301 -23.42 4.45 -5.61
C PRO A 301 -24.32 3.98 -6.78
N THR A 302 -25.43 4.67 -6.98
CA THR A 302 -26.32 4.45 -8.13
C THR A 302 -25.83 5.12 -9.41
N GLU A 303 -24.90 6.08 -9.34
CA GLU A 303 -24.28 6.66 -10.52
C GLU A 303 -23.26 5.71 -11.12
N THR A 304 -23.19 5.63 -12.45
CA THR A 304 -22.15 4.85 -13.13
C THR A 304 -20.78 5.44 -12.86
N PHE A 305 -19.75 4.61 -12.88
CA PHE A 305 -18.40 5.08 -12.65
C PHE A 305 -17.93 6.08 -13.72
N TYR A 306 -18.39 5.94 -14.97
CA TYR A 306 -18.13 6.93 -16.02
C TYR A 306 -18.71 8.32 -15.67
N GLN A 307 -19.95 8.40 -15.18
CA GLN A 307 -20.57 9.64 -14.71
C GLN A 307 -19.77 10.26 -13.55
N TYR A 308 -19.35 9.43 -12.59
CA TYR A 308 -18.51 9.87 -11.48
C TYR A 308 -17.19 10.47 -11.98
N MET A 309 -16.50 9.80 -12.90
CA MET A 309 -15.20 10.23 -13.42
C MET A 309 -15.27 11.51 -14.22
N THR A 310 -16.23 11.63 -15.14
CA THR A 310 -16.40 12.79 -16.02
C THR A 310 -16.85 14.04 -15.28
N SER A 311 -17.48 13.91 -14.13
CA SER A 311 -17.87 15.05 -13.27
C SER A 311 -16.67 15.73 -12.60
N ARG A 312 -15.45 15.20 -12.76
CA ARG A 312 -14.22 15.70 -12.08
C ARG A 312 -13.05 15.77 -13.06
N PRO A 313 -12.71 16.98 -13.58
CA PRO A 313 -11.65 17.14 -14.59
C PRO A 313 -10.25 16.67 -14.15
N SER A 314 -10.01 16.56 -12.84
CA SER A 314 -8.73 16.03 -12.34
C SER A 314 -8.61 14.49 -12.40
N ASN A 315 -9.71 13.77 -12.63
CA ASN A 315 -9.72 12.33 -12.79
C ASN A 315 -9.44 12.00 -14.26
N ILE A 316 -8.24 11.54 -14.57
CA ILE A 316 -7.80 11.34 -15.97
C ILE A 316 -7.90 9.88 -16.41
N GLY A 317 -8.12 8.95 -15.49
CA GLY A 317 -8.27 7.53 -15.78
C GLY A 317 -8.15 6.65 -14.54
N ILE A 318 -7.93 5.37 -14.75
CA ILE A 318 -7.86 4.38 -13.67
C ILE A 318 -6.71 3.40 -13.84
N ARG A 319 -6.13 2.96 -12.72
CA ARG A 319 -5.35 1.74 -12.61
C ARG A 319 -6.20 0.66 -11.96
N VAL A 320 -5.91 -0.59 -12.29
CA VAL A 320 -6.68 -1.76 -11.85
C VAL A 320 -5.75 -2.76 -11.18
N ALA A 321 -6.15 -3.28 -10.03
CA ALA A 321 -5.48 -4.38 -9.35
C ALA A 321 -6.49 -5.45 -8.95
N ARG A 322 -6.09 -6.72 -9.05
CA ARG A 322 -6.92 -7.88 -8.70
C ARG A 322 -6.32 -8.61 -7.51
N ILE A 323 -7.11 -8.89 -6.50
CA ILE A 323 -6.75 -9.76 -5.37
C ILE A 323 -6.50 -11.18 -5.91
N LYS A 324 -5.52 -11.90 -5.31
CA LYS A 324 -5.16 -13.28 -5.70
C LYS A 324 -5.54 -14.28 -4.63
#